data_11be0c00b1df96e96fa5faa6478aa22b
#
_entry.id   11be0c00b1df96e96fa5faa6478aa22b
#
_cell.length_a   1.000
_cell.length_b   1.000
_cell.length_c   1.000
_cell.angle_alpha   90.00
_cell.angle_beta   90.00
_cell.angle_gamma   90.00
#
_symmetry.space_group_name_H-M   'P 1'
#
loop_
_entity.id
_entity.type
_entity.pdbx_description
1 polymer ?
#
loop_
_entity_poly.entity_id
_entity_poly.type
_entity_poly.pdbx_seq_one_letter_code
_entity_poly.pdbx_strand_id
1 'polypeptide(L)'
;MRKAGILLHPTSLPGREGIGTLGIEAFKFIDFLKKSKQKLWQIFPLGPTGYGDSPYQCFSAFAGNPYLIDLETLVKEGYLENEDLNVYFGDNKESIEYGLIYTNKLPILRKAFTKFDVENNEFLNFNVENNYWLDNYSLFAALKTYFNGESWSNWPKELKNREEESIKEYKVKLIDEINYQKFLQYIFFKQWKSIKNYAKQNGIEIIGDIPIFVSMDSADAWSNPEIFLFDKERNPVKVAGVPPDYFSATGQLWGNPLFDWAKLKETGYKWWIDRVKANLSLYDVIRIDHFRGFESYWAINYGETTAINGKWEKGPGIDLFNEIKKSLGDINIIAEDLGILTDEVVELKESAGFPGMKILQFAFDQDPENEYLPHNFENNTVVYTGTHDNDTTNSWYFKLTDAEKGEVRDYLNVSDDSYIVYSMIRLALRSVADTAIIPMQDYLNLGEFARINTPGLASGNWQWRLNEWALNDDLAANIAHLTEIYGRN
;
A
#
# COMPACT_ATOMS: atom_id res chain seq x y z
N MET A 1 0.92 -0.92 -25.38
CA MET A 1 0.94 -2.41 -25.39
C MET A 1 0.14 -2.85 -24.18
N ARG A 2 -0.82 -3.76 -24.36
CA ARG A 2 -1.66 -4.25 -23.26
C ARG A 2 -0.84 -5.14 -22.31
N LYS A 3 -0.99 -4.96 -21.00
CA LYS A 3 -0.24 -5.71 -19.98
C LYS A 3 -1.20 -6.43 -19.04
N ALA A 4 -0.73 -7.53 -18.43
CA ALA A 4 -1.39 -8.17 -17.30
C ALA A 4 -0.45 -8.24 -16.09
N GLY A 5 -1.03 -8.29 -14.90
CA GLY A 5 -0.30 -8.41 -13.64
C GLY A 5 -1.11 -9.09 -12.54
N ILE A 6 -0.41 -9.35 -11.44
CA ILE A 6 -1.00 -9.97 -10.25
C ILE A 6 -0.88 -9.00 -9.06
N LEU A 7 -1.98 -8.88 -8.32
CA LEU A 7 -2.02 -8.20 -7.04
C LEU A 7 -1.71 -9.23 -5.93
N LEU A 8 -0.56 -9.05 -5.26
CA LEU A 8 -0.16 -9.85 -4.09
C LEU A 8 0.85 -9.06 -3.26
N HIS A 9 0.49 -8.72 -2.02
CA HIS A 9 1.42 -7.99 -1.14
C HIS A 9 2.54 -8.91 -0.61
N PRO A 10 3.77 -8.41 -0.41
CA PRO A 10 4.86 -9.22 0.13
C PRO A 10 4.55 -9.91 1.46
N THR A 11 3.77 -9.30 2.35
CA THR A 11 3.33 -9.93 3.61
C THR A 11 2.57 -11.24 3.40
N SER A 12 1.87 -11.36 2.27
CA SER A 12 1.09 -12.54 1.90
C SER A 12 1.93 -13.67 1.28
N LEU A 13 3.22 -13.47 1.05
CA LEU A 13 4.10 -14.54 0.56
C LEU A 13 4.27 -15.64 1.63
N PRO A 14 4.49 -16.90 1.22
CA PRO A 14 4.78 -17.96 2.17
C PRO A 14 6.12 -17.76 2.88
N GLY A 15 6.43 -18.56 3.86
CA GLY A 15 7.69 -18.53 4.58
C GLY A 15 7.53 -18.85 6.06
N ARG A 16 8.66 -19.19 6.70
CA ARG A 16 8.68 -19.66 8.09
C ARG A 16 8.59 -18.56 9.15
N GLU A 17 8.74 -17.30 8.75
CA GLU A 17 8.78 -16.16 9.68
C GLU A 17 7.39 -15.65 10.09
N GLY A 18 6.32 -16.42 9.81
CA GLY A 18 4.94 -16.05 10.16
C GLY A 18 4.35 -14.92 9.32
N ILE A 19 5.16 -14.28 8.51
CA ILE A 19 4.83 -13.20 7.56
C ILE A 19 5.71 -13.38 6.31
N GLY A 20 5.23 -12.95 5.16
CA GLY A 20 6.06 -12.90 3.96
C GLY A 20 7.16 -11.85 4.07
N THR A 21 8.34 -12.14 3.52
CA THR A 21 9.54 -11.33 3.65
C THR A 21 10.18 -11.00 2.29
N LEU A 22 11.16 -10.10 2.30
CA LEU A 22 11.97 -9.72 1.14
C LEU A 22 13.09 -10.74 0.86
N GLY A 23 12.80 -12.02 1.13
CA GLY A 23 13.70 -13.14 0.97
C GLY A 23 13.39 -13.99 -0.26
N ILE A 24 13.79 -15.27 -0.20
CA ILE A 24 13.74 -16.19 -1.33
C ILE A 24 12.35 -16.34 -1.94
N GLU A 25 11.28 -16.25 -1.14
CA GLU A 25 9.92 -16.41 -1.65
C GLU A 25 9.47 -15.23 -2.54
N ALA A 26 9.99 -14.02 -2.29
CA ALA A 26 9.77 -12.89 -3.18
C ALA A 26 10.45 -13.09 -4.56
N PHE A 27 11.65 -13.66 -4.58
CA PHE A 27 12.33 -14.03 -5.85
C PHE A 27 11.57 -15.13 -6.58
N LYS A 28 11.12 -16.18 -5.89
CA LYS A 28 10.30 -17.24 -6.49
C LYS A 28 8.99 -16.69 -7.06
N PHE A 29 8.37 -15.71 -6.40
CA PHE A 29 7.17 -15.07 -6.94
C PHE A 29 7.46 -14.31 -8.24
N ILE A 30 8.59 -13.62 -8.35
CA ILE A 30 9.02 -12.99 -9.60
C ILE A 30 9.26 -14.04 -10.70
N ASP A 31 9.86 -15.18 -10.38
CA ASP A 31 10.01 -16.30 -11.31
C ASP A 31 8.65 -16.85 -11.77
N PHE A 32 7.69 -16.96 -10.86
CA PHE A 32 6.31 -17.33 -11.17
C PHE A 32 5.63 -16.32 -12.09
N LEU A 33 5.77 -15.02 -11.83
CA LEU A 33 5.26 -13.95 -12.72
C LEU A 33 5.84 -14.08 -14.13
N LYS A 34 7.14 -14.30 -14.23
CA LYS A 34 7.80 -14.52 -15.54
C LYS A 34 7.27 -15.76 -16.25
N LYS A 35 7.17 -16.91 -15.55
CA LYS A 35 6.63 -18.17 -16.11
C LYS A 35 5.19 -18.00 -16.58
N SER A 36 4.37 -17.28 -15.80
CA SER A 36 2.96 -16.98 -16.10
C SER A 36 2.79 -15.81 -17.08
N LYS A 37 3.90 -15.27 -17.65
CA LYS A 37 3.92 -14.17 -18.63
C LYS A 37 3.29 -12.87 -18.14
N GLN A 38 3.26 -12.68 -16.84
CA GLN A 38 2.84 -11.40 -16.25
C GLN A 38 3.94 -10.35 -16.45
N LYS A 39 3.53 -9.09 -16.52
CA LYS A 39 4.43 -7.94 -16.65
C LYS A 39 4.42 -7.04 -15.41
N LEU A 40 3.41 -7.19 -14.56
CA LEU A 40 3.16 -6.29 -13.46
C LEU A 40 2.98 -7.09 -12.15
N TRP A 41 3.60 -6.59 -11.11
CA TRP A 41 3.39 -7.01 -9.73
C TRP A 41 2.85 -5.84 -8.94
N GLN A 42 1.57 -5.86 -8.56
CA GLN A 42 0.97 -4.83 -7.73
C GLN A 42 1.03 -5.20 -6.26
N ILE A 43 1.41 -4.22 -5.42
CA ILE A 43 1.52 -4.34 -3.97
C ILE A 43 0.88 -3.15 -3.28
N PHE A 44 0.64 -3.27 -1.96
CA PHE A 44 0.17 -2.18 -1.10
C PHE A 44 1.35 -1.33 -0.61
N PRO A 45 1.10 -0.22 0.12
CA PRO A 45 2.19 0.57 0.72
C PRO A 45 3.13 -0.30 1.56
N LEU A 46 4.43 -0.04 1.43
CA LEU A 46 5.48 -0.80 2.13
C LEU A 46 5.91 -0.18 3.46
N GLY A 47 5.17 0.82 3.96
CA GLY A 47 5.52 1.55 5.17
C GLY A 47 5.34 0.74 6.46
N PRO A 48 5.99 1.17 7.56
CA PRO A 48 5.84 0.54 8.86
C PRO A 48 4.42 0.74 9.40
N THR A 49 3.71 -0.38 9.59
CA THR A 49 2.30 -0.37 10.01
C THR A 49 2.15 -0.01 11.49
N GLY A 50 1.05 0.67 11.80
CA GLY A 50 0.65 1.01 13.15
C GLY A 50 -0.46 0.10 13.68
N TYR A 51 -1.33 0.67 14.51
CA TYR A 51 -2.50 -0.03 15.03
C TYR A 51 -3.41 -0.52 13.90
N GLY A 52 -3.86 -1.78 14.00
CA GLY A 52 -4.73 -2.42 13.00
C GLY A 52 -3.97 -3.00 11.80
N ASP A 53 -2.64 -2.97 11.81
CA ASP A 53 -1.76 -3.60 10.81
C ASP A 53 -1.96 -3.10 9.37
N SER A 54 -2.74 -2.03 9.19
CA SER A 54 -3.06 -1.48 7.87
C SER A 54 -1.85 -0.83 7.21
N PRO A 55 -1.48 -1.23 5.98
CA PRO A 55 -0.45 -0.57 5.21
C PRO A 55 -0.84 0.85 4.77
N TYR A 56 -2.11 1.25 4.92
CA TYR A 56 -2.58 2.61 4.63
C TYR A 56 -2.52 3.55 5.84
N GLN A 57 -2.18 3.03 7.03
CA GLN A 57 -2.01 3.80 8.28
C GLN A 57 -0.57 3.64 8.79
N CYS A 58 0.40 4.03 7.95
CA CYS A 58 1.82 3.89 8.26
C CYS A 58 2.35 5.00 9.17
N PHE A 59 3.36 4.66 9.96
CA PHE A 59 4.12 5.62 10.78
C PHE A 59 5.00 6.58 9.95
N SER A 60 5.16 6.35 8.65
CA SER A 60 5.90 7.22 7.75
C SER A 60 5.47 7.04 6.30
N ALA A 61 5.48 8.12 5.54
CA ALA A 61 5.27 8.14 4.09
C ALA A 61 6.53 7.73 3.29
N PHE A 62 7.67 7.51 3.96
CA PHE A 62 8.98 7.25 3.35
C PHE A 62 9.63 5.95 3.81
N ALA A 63 9.45 5.58 5.07
CA ALA A 63 10.12 4.44 5.68
C ALA A 63 9.54 3.12 5.22
N GLY A 64 10.39 2.08 5.20
CA GLY A 64 9.99 0.71 4.93
C GLY A 64 9.60 -0.06 6.19
N ASN A 65 8.73 -1.06 6.03
CA ASN A 65 8.24 -1.91 7.11
C ASN A 65 9.31 -2.92 7.55
N PRO A 66 9.83 -2.82 8.78
CA PRO A 66 10.89 -3.72 9.27
C PRO A 66 10.43 -5.18 9.38
N TYR A 67 9.12 -5.45 9.44
CA TYR A 67 8.61 -6.83 9.47
C TYR A 67 8.80 -7.58 8.15
N LEU A 68 9.04 -6.87 7.05
CA LEU A 68 9.38 -7.44 5.75
C LEU A 68 10.85 -7.85 5.63
N ILE A 69 11.73 -7.42 6.54
CA ILE A 69 13.15 -7.81 6.52
C ILE A 69 13.26 -9.33 6.65
N ASP A 70 13.98 -9.95 5.73
CA ASP A 70 14.23 -11.39 5.70
C ASP A 70 15.39 -11.76 6.62
N LEU A 71 15.13 -12.60 7.60
CA LEU A 71 16.12 -13.02 8.60
C LEU A 71 17.15 -14.02 8.04
N GLU A 72 16.76 -14.87 7.06
CA GLU A 72 17.70 -15.79 6.42
C GLU A 72 18.78 -15.04 5.64
N THR A 73 18.43 -13.90 5.05
CA THR A 73 19.41 -13.02 4.40
C THR A 73 20.38 -12.45 5.42
N LEU A 74 19.92 -12.09 6.63
CA LEU A 74 20.80 -11.62 7.71
C LEU A 74 21.74 -12.71 8.22
N VAL A 75 21.33 -14.00 8.19
CA VAL A 75 22.23 -15.13 8.48
C VAL A 75 23.31 -15.24 7.40
N LYS A 76 22.93 -15.18 6.13
CA LYS A 76 23.88 -15.23 5.01
C LYS A 76 24.89 -14.08 5.03
N GLU A 77 24.48 -12.91 5.53
CA GLU A 77 25.34 -11.73 5.71
C GLU A 77 26.17 -11.75 7.01
N GLY A 78 25.98 -12.76 7.87
CA GLY A 78 26.75 -12.93 9.11
C GLY A 78 26.26 -12.12 10.31
N TYR A 79 25.11 -11.44 10.21
CA TYR A 79 24.52 -10.70 11.31
C TYR A 79 23.75 -11.58 12.29
N LEU A 80 23.32 -12.78 11.85
CA LEU A 80 22.61 -13.77 12.66
C LEU A 80 23.25 -15.14 12.47
N GLU A 81 22.94 -16.07 13.39
CA GLU A 81 23.23 -17.49 13.25
C GLU A 81 21.97 -18.27 12.91
N ASN A 82 22.08 -19.52 12.40
CA ASN A 82 20.91 -20.33 12.07
C ASN A 82 20.02 -20.63 13.29
N GLU A 83 20.64 -20.73 14.47
CA GLU A 83 19.95 -20.98 15.74
C GLU A 83 19.01 -19.82 16.12
N ASP A 84 19.32 -18.59 15.70
CA ASP A 84 18.50 -17.40 15.95
C ASP A 84 17.15 -17.45 15.22
N LEU A 85 17.07 -18.29 14.21
CA LEU A 85 15.84 -18.48 13.43
C LEU A 85 14.91 -19.56 14.00
N ASN A 86 15.30 -20.23 15.10
CA ASN A 86 14.48 -21.22 15.80
C ASN A 86 13.46 -20.52 16.72
N VAL A 87 12.59 -19.73 16.13
CA VAL A 87 11.58 -18.93 16.82
C VAL A 87 10.20 -19.30 16.30
N TYR A 88 9.23 -19.35 17.20
CA TYR A 88 7.85 -19.66 16.88
C TYR A 88 7.10 -18.43 16.36
N PHE A 89 6.50 -18.55 15.17
CA PHE A 89 5.72 -17.50 14.52
C PHE A 89 4.27 -17.95 14.20
N GLY A 90 3.75 -18.92 14.94
CA GLY A 90 2.41 -19.47 14.74
C GLY A 90 2.37 -20.74 13.91
N ASP A 91 1.27 -21.47 14.04
CA ASP A 91 1.05 -22.75 13.33
C ASP A 91 0.27 -22.54 12.02
N ASN A 92 -0.53 -21.48 11.94
CA ASN A 92 -1.32 -21.20 10.74
C ASN A 92 -0.42 -20.61 9.64
N LYS A 93 -0.21 -21.38 8.59
CA LYS A 93 0.62 -20.96 7.44
C LYS A 93 -0.10 -20.02 6.46
N GLU A 94 -1.43 -19.95 6.55
CA GLU A 94 -2.28 -19.14 5.66
C GLU A 94 -2.77 -17.85 6.32
N SER A 95 -2.27 -17.54 7.55
CA SER A 95 -2.61 -16.30 8.25
C SER A 95 -1.43 -15.76 9.04
N ILE A 96 -1.34 -14.43 9.14
CA ILE A 96 -0.34 -13.71 9.92
C ILE A 96 -0.88 -13.53 11.35
N GLU A 97 -0.11 -13.97 12.33
CA GLU A 97 -0.33 -13.66 13.75
C GLU A 97 0.55 -12.47 14.15
N TYR A 98 0.11 -11.24 13.84
CA TYR A 98 0.91 -10.02 14.04
C TYR A 98 1.47 -9.88 15.45
N GLY A 99 0.72 -10.28 16.48
CA GLY A 99 1.22 -10.27 17.85
C GLY A 99 2.51 -11.09 18.05
N LEU A 100 2.64 -12.24 17.37
CA LEU A 100 3.86 -13.05 17.37
C LEU A 100 4.99 -12.38 16.58
N ILE A 101 4.66 -11.70 15.47
CA ILE A 101 5.65 -10.96 14.71
C ILE A 101 6.25 -9.84 15.58
N TYR A 102 5.43 -9.05 16.24
CA TYR A 102 5.87 -7.96 17.10
C TYR A 102 6.73 -8.45 18.26
N THR A 103 6.32 -9.54 18.91
CA THR A 103 7.00 -10.07 20.08
C THR A 103 8.31 -10.76 19.72
N ASN A 104 8.36 -11.47 18.59
CA ASN A 104 9.43 -12.43 18.31
C ASN A 104 10.43 -11.93 17.27
N LYS A 105 10.00 -11.17 16.26
CA LYS A 105 10.90 -10.72 15.18
C LYS A 105 11.79 -9.53 15.59
N LEU A 106 11.24 -8.54 16.30
CA LEU A 106 12.01 -7.37 16.71
C LEU A 106 13.24 -7.69 17.58
N PRO A 107 13.19 -8.61 18.57
CA PRO A 107 14.37 -9.02 19.32
C PRO A 107 15.46 -9.64 18.44
N ILE A 108 15.10 -10.41 17.41
CA ILE A 108 16.05 -11.01 16.47
C ILE A 108 16.74 -9.93 15.64
N LEU A 109 15.98 -8.96 15.12
CA LEU A 109 16.52 -7.81 14.41
C LEU A 109 17.44 -6.96 15.31
N ARG A 110 17.08 -6.82 16.59
CA ARG A 110 17.96 -6.15 17.58
C ARG A 110 19.28 -6.93 17.77
N LYS A 111 19.22 -8.26 17.83
CA LYS A 111 20.41 -9.09 17.88
C LYS A 111 21.27 -8.91 16.65
N ALA A 112 20.69 -8.87 15.45
CA ALA A 112 21.46 -8.60 14.23
C ALA A 112 22.18 -7.26 14.29
N PHE A 113 21.53 -6.22 14.80
CA PHE A 113 22.14 -4.90 14.99
C PHE A 113 23.39 -4.93 15.88
N THR A 114 23.48 -5.79 16.89
CA THR A 114 24.67 -5.87 17.76
C THR A 114 25.94 -6.30 17.02
N LYS A 115 25.81 -6.96 15.87
CA LYS A 115 26.94 -7.36 15.01
C LYS A 115 27.17 -6.39 13.85
N PHE A 116 26.31 -5.39 13.70
CA PHE A 116 26.39 -4.43 12.59
C PHE A 116 27.38 -3.31 12.87
N ASP A 117 28.22 -3.01 11.89
CA ASP A 117 29.15 -1.88 11.96
C ASP A 117 28.47 -0.58 11.48
N VAL A 118 28.16 0.32 12.41
CA VAL A 118 27.54 1.62 12.13
C VAL A 118 28.47 2.60 11.39
N GLU A 119 29.77 2.30 11.33
CA GLU A 119 30.75 3.07 10.55
C GLU A 119 30.92 2.53 9.11
N ASN A 120 30.12 1.52 8.73
CA ASN A 120 30.13 0.97 7.38
C ASN A 120 29.81 2.06 6.35
N ASN A 121 30.62 2.19 5.31
CA ASN A 121 30.50 3.25 4.31
C ASN A 121 29.18 3.23 3.55
N GLU A 122 28.63 2.05 3.24
CA GLU A 122 27.32 1.95 2.55
C GLU A 122 26.18 2.46 3.45
N PHE A 123 26.23 2.14 4.74
CA PHE A 123 25.28 2.65 5.72
C PHE A 123 25.39 4.15 5.91
N LEU A 124 26.60 4.68 6.01
CA LEU A 124 26.83 6.13 6.11
C LEU A 124 26.33 6.87 4.86
N ASN A 125 26.59 6.34 3.67
CA ASN A 125 26.08 6.89 2.42
C ASN A 125 24.55 6.85 2.37
N PHE A 126 23.92 5.73 2.75
CA PHE A 126 22.48 5.62 2.86
C PHE A 126 21.88 6.68 3.80
N ASN A 127 22.51 6.92 4.95
CA ASN A 127 22.09 7.95 5.90
C ASN A 127 22.18 9.35 5.29
N VAL A 128 23.23 9.66 4.56
CA VAL A 128 23.40 10.97 3.88
C VAL A 128 22.36 11.16 2.78
N GLU A 129 22.16 10.17 1.92
CA GLU A 129 21.22 10.23 0.80
C GLU A 129 19.77 10.37 1.25
N ASN A 130 19.43 9.84 2.43
CA ASN A 130 18.07 9.80 2.97
C ASN A 130 17.84 10.73 4.17
N ASN A 131 18.78 11.61 4.51
CA ASN A 131 18.72 12.44 5.72
C ASN A 131 17.47 13.32 5.79
N TYR A 132 16.89 13.71 4.66
CA TYR A 132 15.72 14.58 4.57
C TYR A 132 14.44 13.98 5.20
N TRP A 133 14.38 12.64 5.36
CA TRP A 133 13.30 11.95 6.07
C TRP A 133 13.82 11.05 7.20
N LEU A 134 14.94 10.36 6.98
CA LEU A 134 15.44 9.28 7.84
C LEU A 134 15.80 9.77 9.24
N ASP A 135 16.37 10.96 9.38
CA ASP A 135 16.74 11.53 10.68
C ASP A 135 15.51 11.82 11.55
N ASN A 136 14.45 12.33 10.95
CA ASN A 136 13.19 12.57 11.66
C ASN A 136 12.46 11.27 11.97
N TYR A 137 12.40 10.34 11.01
CA TYR A 137 11.76 9.05 11.21
C TYR A 137 12.47 8.24 12.31
N SER A 138 13.80 8.12 12.26
CA SER A 138 14.55 7.33 13.24
C SER A 138 14.44 7.89 14.66
N LEU A 139 14.43 9.22 14.81
CA LEU A 139 14.15 9.86 16.09
C LEU A 139 12.71 9.61 16.55
N PHE A 140 11.71 9.76 15.65
CA PHE A 140 10.31 9.48 15.96
C PHE A 140 10.14 8.03 16.43
N ALA A 141 10.68 7.06 15.70
CA ALA A 141 10.59 5.65 16.05
C ALA A 141 11.31 5.32 17.37
N ALA A 142 12.47 5.94 17.64
CA ALA A 142 13.17 5.83 18.91
C ALA A 142 12.35 6.40 20.08
N LEU A 143 11.68 7.53 19.89
CA LEU A 143 10.78 8.12 20.88
C LEU A 143 9.53 7.25 21.09
N LYS A 144 8.96 6.67 20.03
CA LYS A 144 7.87 5.68 20.13
C LYS A 144 8.28 4.51 21.03
N THR A 145 9.47 3.95 20.83
CA THR A 145 10.02 2.89 21.67
C THR A 145 10.19 3.37 23.12
N TYR A 146 10.77 4.56 23.33
CA TYR A 146 11.01 5.13 24.65
C TYR A 146 9.72 5.39 25.44
N PHE A 147 8.64 5.81 24.75
CA PHE A 147 7.32 6.05 25.34
C PHE A 147 6.36 4.85 25.17
N ASN A 148 6.88 3.63 25.03
CA ASN A 148 6.09 2.39 24.96
C ASN A 148 4.97 2.39 23.92
N GLY A 149 5.22 2.97 22.74
CA GLY A 149 4.27 3.03 21.63
C GLY A 149 3.25 4.18 21.72
N GLU A 150 3.32 5.02 22.75
CA GLU A 150 2.39 6.15 22.92
C GLU A 150 2.41 7.08 21.70
N SER A 151 1.24 7.60 21.32
CA SER A 151 1.12 8.58 20.23
C SER A 151 1.92 9.84 20.52
N TRP A 152 2.56 10.43 19.51
CA TRP A 152 3.30 11.68 19.66
C TRP A 152 2.44 12.84 20.17
N SER A 153 1.14 12.80 19.93
CA SER A 153 0.19 13.81 20.44
C SER A 153 0.14 13.85 21.98
N ASN A 154 0.50 12.74 22.63
CA ASN A 154 0.52 12.57 24.09
C ASN A 154 1.93 12.69 24.70
N TRP A 155 2.96 12.93 23.89
CA TRP A 155 4.33 13.13 24.42
C TRP A 155 4.44 14.43 25.21
N PRO A 156 5.48 14.58 26.04
CA PRO A 156 5.79 15.85 26.70
C PRO A 156 5.72 17.02 25.73
N LYS A 157 5.20 18.15 26.17
CA LYS A 157 4.91 19.32 25.34
C LYS A 157 6.12 19.76 24.51
N GLU A 158 7.30 19.70 25.09
CA GLU A 158 8.57 20.10 24.47
C GLU A 158 8.90 19.20 23.27
N LEU A 159 8.64 17.90 23.40
CA LEU A 159 8.83 16.93 22.31
C LEU A 159 7.68 17.00 21.28
N LYS A 160 6.43 17.13 21.76
CA LYS A 160 5.28 17.34 20.88
C LYS A 160 5.50 18.56 19.99
N ASN A 161 6.03 19.66 20.57
CA ASN A 161 6.33 20.90 19.86
C ASN A 161 7.68 20.91 19.15
N ARG A 162 8.49 19.87 19.31
CA ARG A 162 9.84 19.77 18.71
C ARG A 162 10.74 20.92 19.14
N GLU A 163 10.72 21.30 20.43
CA GLU A 163 11.62 22.32 20.96
C GLU A 163 13.06 21.90 20.76
N GLU A 164 13.87 22.79 20.21
CA GLU A 164 15.22 22.48 19.73
C GLU A 164 16.11 21.81 20.78
N GLU A 165 16.07 22.33 22.01
CA GLU A 165 16.89 21.79 23.13
C GLU A 165 16.43 20.37 23.51
N SER A 166 15.14 20.12 23.57
CA SER A 166 14.61 18.78 23.87
C SER A 166 14.93 17.79 22.75
N ILE A 167 14.84 18.21 21.48
CA ILE A 167 15.25 17.37 20.35
C ILE A 167 16.73 17.03 20.44
N LYS A 168 17.61 17.97 20.78
CA LYS A 168 19.05 17.72 20.95
C LYS A 168 19.31 16.75 22.10
N GLU A 169 18.68 16.96 23.25
CA GLU A 169 18.81 16.09 24.42
C GLU A 169 18.44 14.65 24.07
N TYR A 170 17.24 14.43 23.48
CA TYR A 170 16.77 13.09 23.16
C TYR A 170 17.54 12.43 22.01
N LYS A 171 18.09 13.18 21.07
CA LYS A 171 19.02 12.65 20.07
C LYS A 171 20.27 12.05 20.71
N VAL A 172 20.82 12.69 21.72
CA VAL A 172 21.98 12.17 22.47
C VAL A 172 21.57 10.98 23.33
N LYS A 173 20.46 11.11 24.08
CA LYS A 173 19.95 10.08 24.98
C LYS A 173 19.59 8.78 24.28
N LEU A 174 19.06 8.84 23.06
CA LEU A 174 18.54 7.71 22.32
C LEU A 174 19.41 7.31 21.11
N ILE A 175 20.68 7.70 21.10
CA ILE A 175 21.54 7.51 19.93
C ILE A 175 21.60 6.05 19.45
N ASP A 176 21.67 5.08 20.38
CA ASP A 176 21.70 3.65 20.03
C ASP A 176 20.39 3.20 19.40
N GLU A 177 19.26 3.68 19.92
CA GLU A 177 17.95 3.36 19.36
C GLU A 177 17.76 4.01 18.00
N ILE A 178 18.19 5.25 17.82
CA ILE A 178 18.19 5.96 16.52
C ILE A 178 19.02 5.19 15.49
N ASN A 179 20.21 4.75 15.85
CA ASN A 179 21.07 3.97 14.97
C ASN A 179 20.45 2.61 14.61
N TYR A 180 19.76 1.97 15.57
CA TYR A 180 19.01 0.75 15.29
C TYR A 180 17.87 1.00 14.30
N GLN A 181 17.10 2.06 14.46
CA GLN A 181 16.03 2.41 13.52
C GLN A 181 16.59 2.72 12.13
N LYS A 182 17.72 3.41 12.03
CA LYS A 182 18.45 3.63 10.76
C LYS A 182 18.93 2.32 10.15
N PHE A 183 19.48 1.41 10.97
CA PHE A 183 19.87 0.07 10.52
C PHE A 183 18.71 -0.71 9.92
N LEU A 184 17.53 -0.72 10.57
CA LEU A 184 16.34 -1.38 10.04
C LEU A 184 15.97 -0.84 8.66
N GLN A 185 16.01 0.48 8.49
CA GLN A 185 15.72 1.10 7.19
C GLN A 185 16.77 0.75 6.15
N TYR A 186 18.06 0.80 6.50
CA TYR A 186 19.15 0.41 5.60
C TYR A 186 18.98 -1.03 5.10
N ILE A 187 18.72 -1.99 5.99
CA ILE A 187 18.51 -3.39 5.62
C ILE A 187 17.26 -3.56 4.76
N PHE A 188 16.14 -2.93 5.13
CA PHE A 188 14.93 -2.97 4.32
C PHE A 188 15.17 -2.50 2.88
N PHE A 189 15.74 -1.31 2.72
CA PHE A 189 16.01 -0.75 1.39
C PHE A 189 17.05 -1.56 0.60
N LYS A 190 18.03 -2.14 1.26
CA LYS A 190 19.03 -3.04 0.65
C LYS A 190 18.35 -4.30 0.08
N GLN A 191 17.53 -4.97 0.87
CA GLN A 191 16.78 -6.16 0.45
C GLN A 191 15.76 -5.81 -0.64
N TRP A 192 14.99 -4.75 -0.47
CA TRP A 192 14.02 -4.30 -1.48
C TRP A 192 14.68 -3.96 -2.82
N LYS A 193 15.79 -3.26 -2.80
CA LYS A 193 16.59 -2.94 -4.01
C LYS A 193 16.99 -4.20 -4.77
N SER A 194 17.35 -5.26 -4.05
CA SER A 194 17.68 -6.56 -4.66
C SER A 194 16.46 -7.18 -5.36
N ILE A 195 15.28 -7.17 -4.71
CA ILE A 195 14.02 -7.62 -5.29
C ILE A 195 13.64 -6.80 -6.54
N LYS A 196 13.67 -5.47 -6.42
CA LYS A 196 13.33 -4.57 -7.54
C LYS A 196 14.25 -4.78 -8.74
N ASN A 197 15.56 -4.92 -8.51
CA ASN A 197 16.52 -5.19 -9.57
C ASN A 197 16.25 -6.55 -10.24
N TYR A 198 15.91 -7.57 -9.46
CA TYR A 198 15.58 -8.89 -10.00
C TYR A 198 14.27 -8.87 -10.82
N ALA A 199 13.24 -8.17 -10.34
CA ALA A 199 12.00 -7.95 -11.10
C ALA A 199 12.29 -7.29 -12.44
N LYS A 200 13.06 -6.20 -12.43
CA LYS A 200 13.48 -5.49 -13.65
C LYS A 200 14.24 -6.38 -14.64
N GLN A 201 15.20 -7.19 -14.17
CA GLN A 201 15.96 -8.13 -14.99
C GLN A 201 15.06 -9.20 -15.64
N ASN A 202 13.93 -9.53 -15.00
CA ASN A 202 12.94 -10.48 -15.52
C ASN A 202 11.79 -9.80 -16.29
N GLY A 203 11.86 -8.49 -16.54
CA GLY A 203 10.85 -7.72 -17.29
C GLY A 203 9.54 -7.52 -16.55
N ILE A 204 9.59 -7.52 -15.21
CA ILE A 204 8.46 -7.25 -14.33
C ILE A 204 8.58 -5.84 -13.76
N GLU A 205 7.54 -5.03 -13.93
CA GLU A 205 7.40 -3.71 -13.30
C GLU A 205 6.58 -3.85 -12.00
N ILE A 206 6.97 -3.11 -10.97
CA ILE A 206 6.28 -3.11 -9.67
C ILE A 206 5.36 -1.90 -9.61
N ILE A 207 4.06 -2.15 -9.36
CA ILE A 207 3.08 -1.12 -9.03
C ILE A 207 2.99 -1.03 -7.52
N GLY A 208 3.39 0.12 -6.97
CA GLY A 208 3.20 0.44 -5.56
C GLY A 208 2.00 1.32 -5.32
N ASP A 209 1.73 1.65 -4.07
CA ASP A 209 0.55 2.39 -3.66
C ASP A 209 0.91 3.53 -2.70
N ILE A 210 0.27 4.68 -2.88
CA ILE A 210 0.47 5.86 -2.03
C ILE A 210 -0.90 6.37 -1.57
N PRO A 211 -1.24 6.26 -0.29
CA PRO A 211 -2.42 6.94 0.26
C PRO A 211 -2.26 8.46 0.14
N ILE A 212 -3.33 9.19 -0.21
CA ILE A 212 -3.26 10.65 -0.26
C ILE A 212 -2.85 11.23 1.10
N PHE A 213 -3.48 10.79 2.18
CA PHE A 213 -3.21 11.28 3.53
C PHE A 213 -2.15 10.42 4.25
N VAL A 214 -1.59 10.97 5.32
CA VAL A 214 -0.71 10.25 6.24
C VAL A 214 -1.43 9.99 7.56
N SER A 215 -0.96 9.01 8.33
CA SER A 215 -1.49 8.79 9.68
C SER A 215 -1.23 10.00 10.57
N MET A 216 -2.17 10.32 11.47
CA MET A 216 -1.94 11.33 12.51
C MET A 216 -0.74 10.94 13.37
N ASP A 217 -0.63 9.67 13.77
CA ASP A 217 0.51 9.16 14.52
C ASP A 217 1.63 8.71 13.58
N SER A 218 2.26 9.68 12.91
CA SER A 218 3.36 9.46 11.97
C SER A 218 4.50 10.44 12.18
N ALA A 219 5.69 10.02 11.75
CA ALA A 219 6.87 10.88 11.69
C ALA A 219 6.61 12.13 10.85
N ASP A 220 5.81 11.99 9.78
CA ASP A 220 5.49 13.07 8.84
C ASP A 220 4.65 14.17 9.51
N ALA A 221 3.56 13.78 10.20
CA ALA A 221 2.71 14.71 10.92
C ALA A 221 3.45 15.40 12.08
N TRP A 222 4.30 14.64 12.79
CA TRP A 222 5.09 15.19 13.90
C TRP A 222 6.22 16.11 13.43
N SER A 223 6.91 15.78 12.33
CA SER A 223 8.12 16.50 11.90
C SER A 223 7.85 17.67 10.96
N ASN A 224 6.69 17.71 10.30
CA ASN A 224 6.33 18.76 9.34
C ASN A 224 4.95 19.37 9.65
N PRO A 225 4.73 19.85 10.90
CA PRO A 225 3.39 20.30 11.32
C PRO A 225 2.88 21.50 10.51
N GLU A 226 3.78 22.25 9.86
CA GLU A 226 3.46 23.43 9.07
C GLU A 226 2.75 23.12 7.75
N ILE A 227 2.80 21.88 7.29
CA ILE A 227 2.11 21.45 6.06
C ILE A 227 0.73 20.83 6.33
N PHE A 228 0.29 20.79 7.59
CA PHE A 228 -1.00 20.25 8.00
C PHE A 228 -1.86 21.33 8.66
N LEU A 229 -3.18 21.16 8.61
CA LEU A 229 -4.14 22.02 9.27
C LEU A 229 -4.20 21.72 10.79
N PHE A 230 -3.18 22.16 11.51
CA PHE A 230 -3.08 22.03 12.96
C PHE A 230 -3.38 23.34 13.67
N ASP A 231 -3.92 23.24 14.89
CA ASP A 231 -4.00 24.36 15.82
C ASP A 231 -2.64 24.64 16.52
N LYS A 232 -2.61 25.62 17.42
CA LYS A 232 -1.38 26.00 18.15
C LYS A 232 -0.90 24.91 19.11
N GLU A 233 -1.76 24.02 19.53
CA GLU A 233 -1.49 22.87 20.39
C GLU A 233 -1.14 21.61 19.55
N ARG A 234 -1.04 21.77 18.22
CA ARG A 234 -0.79 20.68 17.25
C ARG A 234 -1.85 19.59 17.24
N ASN A 235 -3.10 19.94 17.53
CA ASN A 235 -4.22 19.07 17.26
C ASN A 235 -4.74 19.35 15.83
N PRO A 236 -5.27 18.35 15.11
CA PRO A 236 -5.93 18.62 13.84
C PRO A 236 -7.10 19.60 14.01
N VAL A 237 -7.25 20.56 13.13
CA VAL A 237 -8.46 21.39 13.07
C VAL A 237 -9.58 20.60 12.41
N LYS A 238 -9.22 19.85 11.36
CA LYS A 238 -10.09 18.96 10.59
C LYS A 238 -9.34 17.70 10.24
N VAL A 239 -10.10 16.63 9.98
CA VAL A 239 -9.58 15.32 9.58
C VAL A 239 -10.28 14.82 8.34
N ALA A 240 -9.63 13.89 7.64
CA ALA A 240 -10.13 13.27 6.43
C ALA A 240 -11.19 12.22 6.72
N GLY A 241 -12.04 12.00 5.72
CA GLY A 241 -13.01 10.93 5.66
C GLY A 241 -13.74 10.91 4.32
N VAL A 242 -14.85 10.18 4.25
CA VAL A 242 -15.79 10.20 3.13
C VAL A 242 -17.21 10.42 3.64
N PRO A 243 -18.07 11.10 2.87
CA PRO A 243 -19.43 11.38 3.28
C PRO A 243 -20.26 10.08 3.43
N PRO A 244 -21.42 10.14 4.10
CA PRO A 244 -22.41 9.09 4.03
C PRO A 244 -22.74 8.72 2.58
N ASP A 245 -22.80 7.43 2.33
CA ASP A 245 -23.14 6.85 1.03
C ASP A 245 -24.06 5.62 1.19
N TYR A 246 -24.29 4.90 0.09
CA TYR A 246 -25.07 3.68 0.11
C TYR A 246 -24.47 2.57 0.99
N PHE A 247 -23.15 2.53 1.14
CA PHE A 247 -22.42 1.51 1.90
C PHE A 247 -22.29 1.85 3.38
N SER A 248 -22.30 3.16 3.73
CA SER A 248 -22.14 3.64 5.10
C SER A 248 -23.05 4.84 5.38
N ALA A 249 -24.11 4.62 6.15
CA ALA A 249 -25.05 5.68 6.54
C ALA A 249 -24.42 6.81 7.38
N THR A 250 -23.26 6.58 7.98
CA THR A 250 -22.50 7.58 8.76
C THR A 250 -21.25 8.09 8.05
N GLY A 251 -20.99 7.61 6.83
CA GLY A 251 -19.73 7.81 6.13
C GLY A 251 -18.56 7.08 6.82
N GLN A 252 -17.35 7.40 6.42
CA GLN A 252 -16.14 6.86 7.03
C GLN A 252 -15.31 8.00 7.61
N LEU A 253 -15.03 7.94 8.91
CA LEU A 253 -14.13 8.87 9.60
C LEU A 253 -12.72 8.25 9.63
N TRP A 254 -11.82 8.70 8.76
CA TRP A 254 -10.47 8.16 8.68
C TRP A 254 -9.51 8.72 9.74
N GLY A 255 -9.74 9.97 10.16
CA GLY A 255 -8.96 10.60 11.21
C GLY A 255 -7.57 11.11 10.80
N ASN A 256 -7.19 10.99 9.53
CA ASN A 256 -5.94 11.53 9.00
C ASN A 256 -5.95 13.06 9.03
N PRO A 257 -4.82 13.74 9.38
CA PRO A 257 -4.73 15.19 9.33
C PRO A 257 -4.81 15.66 7.88
N LEU A 258 -5.48 16.78 7.66
CA LEU A 258 -5.59 17.40 6.34
C LEU A 258 -4.37 18.28 6.05
N PHE A 259 -3.93 18.29 4.79
CA PHE A 259 -2.86 19.16 4.34
C PHE A 259 -3.29 20.62 4.26
N ASP A 260 -2.39 21.52 4.64
CA ASP A 260 -2.46 22.94 4.25
C ASP A 260 -1.90 23.09 2.83
N TRP A 261 -2.79 22.96 1.84
CA TRP A 261 -2.42 23.04 0.44
C TRP A 261 -1.88 24.41 0.04
N ALA A 262 -2.30 25.48 0.72
CA ALA A 262 -1.76 26.82 0.48
C ALA A 262 -0.28 26.86 0.89
N LYS A 263 0.05 26.31 2.06
CA LYS A 263 1.42 26.24 2.56
C LYS A 263 2.30 25.33 1.69
N LEU A 264 1.77 24.19 1.27
CA LEU A 264 2.47 23.31 0.34
C LEU A 264 2.76 24.00 -0.99
N LYS A 265 1.82 24.79 -1.53
CA LYS A 265 2.01 25.57 -2.75
C LYS A 265 3.10 26.64 -2.59
N GLU A 266 3.14 27.35 -1.44
CA GLU A 266 4.20 28.34 -1.14
C GLU A 266 5.61 27.73 -1.18
N THR A 267 5.75 26.45 -0.80
CA THR A 267 7.02 25.72 -0.84
C THR A 267 7.26 24.96 -2.16
N GLY A 268 6.45 25.22 -3.19
CA GLY A 268 6.52 24.52 -4.48
C GLY A 268 6.22 23.02 -4.35
N TYR A 269 5.36 22.63 -3.43
CA TYR A 269 4.98 21.25 -3.13
C TYR A 269 6.17 20.33 -2.81
N LYS A 270 7.24 20.88 -2.24
CA LYS A 270 8.49 20.14 -2.02
C LYS A 270 8.29 18.81 -1.30
N TRP A 271 7.51 18.77 -0.23
CA TRP A 271 7.26 17.54 0.51
C TRP A 271 6.60 16.44 -0.36
N TRP A 272 5.62 16.82 -1.20
CA TRP A 272 4.97 15.89 -2.12
C TRP A 272 5.91 15.41 -3.23
N ILE A 273 6.75 16.29 -3.76
CA ILE A 273 7.77 15.94 -4.75
C ILE A 273 8.77 14.95 -4.14
N ASP A 274 9.25 15.22 -2.92
CA ASP A 274 10.15 14.32 -2.18
C ASP A 274 9.48 12.96 -1.91
N ARG A 275 8.19 12.94 -1.53
CA ARG A 275 7.41 11.71 -1.33
C ARG A 275 7.30 10.88 -2.61
N VAL A 276 6.91 11.50 -3.71
CA VAL A 276 6.80 10.82 -5.01
C VAL A 276 8.17 10.31 -5.45
N LYS A 277 9.22 11.12 -5.33
CA LYS A 277 10.60 10.72 -5.66
C LYS A 277 11.07 9.51 -4.84
N ALA A 278 10.81 9.49 -3.53
CA ALA A 278 11.13 8.36 -2.67
C ALA A 278 10.39 7.09 -3.11
N ASN A 279 9.10 7.20 -3.42
CA ASN A 279 8.30 6.07 -3.89
C ASN A 279 8.73 5.56 -5.28
N LEU A 280 9.22 6.42 -6.19
CA LEU A 280 9.80 5.98 -7.46
C LEU A 280 11.09 5.17 -7.27
N SER A 281 11.79 5.32 -6.15
CA SER A 281 12.91 4.43 -5.82
C SER A 281 12.44 3.02 -5.46
N LEU A 282 11.23 2.88 -4.94
CA LEU A 282 10.61 1.61 -4.57
C LEU A 282 9.83 0.97 -5.72
N TYR A 283 9.12 1.77 -6.54
CA TYR A 283 8.16 1.30 -7.53
C TYR A 283 8.51 1.80 -8.94
N ASP A 284 7.93 1.18 -9.96
CA ASP A 284 8.04 1.58 -11.37
C ASP A 284 6.76 2.32 -11.83
N VAL A 285 5.64 2.02 -11.18
CA VAL A 285 4.33 2.66 -11.35
C VAL A 285 3.77 2.95 -9.97
N ILE A 286 3.11 4.08 -9.79
CA ILE A 286 2.51 4.47 -8.51
C ILE A 286 0.99 4.52 -8.67
N ARG A 287 0.25 3.71 -7.92
CA ARG A 287 -1.18 3.92 -7.70
C ARG A 287 -1.35 4.99 -6.63
N ILE A 288 -2.13 6.01 -6.90
CA ILE A 288 -2.50 7.01 -5.90
C ILE A 288 -3.91 6.67 -5.40
N ASP A 289 -3.97 6.30 -4.13
CA ASP A 289 -5.20 5.99 -3.43
C ASP A 289 -6.01 7.26 -3.13
N HIS A 290 -7.34 7.19 -3.31
CA HIS A 290 -8.27 8.30 -3.15
C HIS A 290 -7.90 9.54 -3.99
N PHE A 291 -7.63 9.34 -5.29
CA PHE A 291 -7.20 10.40 -6.21
C PHE A 291 -8.13 11.61 -6.24
N ARG A 292 -9.46 11.38 -6.10
CA ARG A 292 -10.42 12.48 -6.05
C ARG A 292 -10.10 13.55 -5.00
N GLY A 293 -9.40 13.18 -3.91
CA GLY A 293 -9.01 14.09 -2.84
C GLY A 293 -8.07 15.23 -3.29
N PHE A 294 -7.43 15.09 -4.45
CA PHE A 294 -6.64 16.18 -5.05
C PHE A 294 -7.51 17.21 -5.76
N GLU A 295 -8.73 16.88 -6.15
CA GLU A 295 -9.72 17.83 -6.63
C GLU A 295 -10.50 18.41 -5.44
N SER A 296 -11.15 17.51 -4.66
CA SER A 296 -11.85 17.87 -3.42
C SER A 296 -11.89 16.68 -2.47
N TYR A 297 -11.75 16.97 -1.19
CA TYR A 297 -11.74 15.99 -0.11
C TYR A 297 -12.82 16.31 0.93
N TRP A 298 -13.31 15.27 1.61
CA TRP A 298 -14.31 15.43 2.65
C TRP A 298 -13.62 15.77 3.97
N ALA A 299 -13.81 17.01 4.45
CA ALA A 299 -13.20 17.56 5.65
C ALA A 299 -14.19 17.53 6.81
N ILE A 300 -13.83 16.87 7.90
CA ILE A 300 -14.64 16.67 9.09
C ILE A 300 -13.98 17.43 10.25
N ASN A 301 -14.76 18.17 11.07
CA ASN A 301 -14.19 18.85 12.22
C ASN A 301 -13.60 17.82 13.19
N TYR A 302 -12.41 18.11 13.71
CA TYR A 302 -11.77 17.25 14.71
C TYR A 302 -12.65 17.12 15.96
N GLY A 303 -12.79 15.90 16.46
CA GLY A 303 -13.66 15.59 17.60
C GLY A 303 -15.05 15.06 17.23
N GLU A 304 -15.45 15.11 15.96
CA GLU A 304 -16.65 14.42 15.49
C GLU A 304 -16.45 12.89 15.59
N THR A 305 -17.54 12.18 15.84
CA THR A 305 -17.53 10.71 15.97
C THR A 305 -18.00 9.98 14.69
N THR A 306 -18.50 10.73 13.69
CA THR A 306 -18.97 10.24 12.40
C THR A 306 -18.56 11.21 11.31
N ALA A 307 -18.68 10.79 10.06
CA ALA A 307 -18.38 11.65 8.91
C ALA A 307 -19.59 12.48 8.40
N ILE A 308 -20.75 12.43 9.07
CA ILE A 308 -22.00 13.06 8.61
C ILE A 308 -21.82 14.59 8.44
N ASN A 309 -21.18 15.26 9.38
CA ASN A 309 -21.07 16.72 9.44
C ASN A 309 -19.85 17.29 8.70
N GLY A 310 -19.32 16.59 7.72
CA GLY A 310 -18.20 17.06 6.92
C GLY A 310 -18.62 18.08 5.84
N LYS A 311 -17.61 18.58 5.12
CA LYS A 311 -17.79 19.46 3.94
C LYS A 311 -16.73 19.14 2.90
N TRP A 312 -17.10 19.29 1.63
CA TRP A 312 -16.14 19.23 0.53
C TRP A 312 -15.27 20.48 0.54
N GLU A 313 -13.96 20.28 0.53
CA GLU A 313 -12.94 21.32 0.42
C GLU A 313 -12.04 21.04 -0.78
N LYS A 314 -11.61 22.09 -1.48
CA LYS A 314 -10.81 21.97 -2.70
C LYS A 314 -9.38 21.52 -2.38
N GLY A 315 -8.90 20.55 -3.15
CA GLY A 315 -7.53 20.12 -3.17
C GLY A 315 -6.62 21.00 -4.04
N PRO A 316 -5.38 20.61 -4.28
CA PRO A 316 -4.39 21.36 -5.06
C PRO A 316 -4.67 21.32 -6.57
N GLY A 317 -5.53 20.44 -7.04
CA GLY A 317 -5.82 20.23 -8.45
C GLY A 317 -4.60 19.88 -9.28
N ILE A 318 -4.62 20.30 -10.54
CA ILE A 318 -3.57 20.02 -11.52
C ILE A 318 -2.22 20.69 -11.18
N ASP A 319 -2.23 21.76 -10.37
CA ASP A 319 -1.01 22.49 -10.00
C ASP A 319 0.05 21.57 -9.38
N LEU A 320 -0.37 20.67 -8.46
CA LEU A 320 0.53 19.70 -7.82
C LEU A 320 1.19 18.80 -8.86
N PHE A 321 0.39 18.21 -9.76
CA PHE A 321 0.90 17.26 -10.77
C PHE A 321 1.80 17.94 -11.79
N ASN A 322 1.54 19.19 -12.14
CA ASN A 322 2.41 20.00 -12.99
C ASN A 322 3.78 20.25 -12.33
N GLU A 323 3.83 20.57 -11.03
CA GLU A 323 5.11 20.75 -10.31
C GLU A 323 5.85 19.41 -10.12
N ILE A 324 5.14 18.31 -9.88
CA ILE A 324 5.74 16.97 -9.84
C ILE A 324 6.38 16.64 -11.21
N LYS A 325 5.63 16.80 -12.30
CA LYS A 325 6.12 16.55 -13.66
C LYS A 325 7.31 17.44 -14.03
N LYS A 326 7.27 18.69 -13.66
CA LYS A 326 8.37 19.65 -13.88
C LYS A 326 9.64 19.24 -13.12
N SER A 327 9.51 18.66 -11.93
CA SER A 327 10.62 18.31 -11.05
C SER A 327 11.19 16.92 -11.33
N LEU A 328 10.34 15.94 -11.68
CA LEU A 328 10.69 14.54 -11.80
C LEU A 328 10.59 13.98 -13.23
N GLY A 329 10.06 14.77 -14.18
CA GLY A 329 9.76 14.31 -15.53
C GLY A 329 8.43 13.54 -15.61
N ASP A 330 8.24 12.81 -16.72
CA ASP A 330 7.05 11.95 -16.88
C ASP A 330 7.17 10.74 -15.96
N ILE A 331 6.14 10.51 -15.16
CA ILE A 331 6.04 9.40 -14.22
C ILE A 331 4.74 8.62 -14.48
N ASN A 332 4.79 7.31 -14.24
CA ASN A 332 3.66 6.43 -14.41
C ASN A 332 2.80 6.44 -13.13
N ILE A 333 1.62 7.05 -13.22
CA ILE A 333 0.64 7.08 -12.12
C ILE A 333 -0.66 6.41 -12.58
N ILE A 334 -1.28 5.66 -11.68
CA ILE A 334 -2.65 5.15 -11.77
C ILE A 334 -3.47 5.93 -10.76
N ALA A 335 -4.56 6.55 -11.20
CA ALA A 335 -5.48 7.25 -10.31
C ALA A 335 -6.54 6.27 -9.80
N GLU A 336 -6.66 6.12 -8.48
CA GLU A 336 -7.81 5.45 -7.90
C GLU A 336 -8.99 6.44 -7.91
N ASP A 337 -9.87 6.25 -8.88
CA ASP A 337 -11.03 7.10 -9.18
C ASP A 337 -12.35 6.33 -8.94
N LEU A 338 -12.39 5.55 -7.85
CA LEU A 338 -13.57 4.79 -7.46
C LEU A 338 -14.59 5.65 -6.68
N GLY A 339 -15.86 5.24 -6.72
CA GLY A 339 -16.95 5.90 -6.02
C GLY A 339 -17.63 7.00 -6.83
N ILE A 340 -18.24 7.98 -6.16
CA ILE A 340 -18.98 9.05 -6.84
C ILE A 340 -17.98 10.05 -7.44
N LEU A 341 -17.88 10.07 -8.75
CA LEU A 341 -17.07 11.02 -9.51
C LEU A 341 -17.91 12.24 -9.90
N THR A 342 -17.29 13.42 -9.85
CA THR A 342 -17.83 14.64 -10.47
C THR A 342 -17.05 14.94 -11.74
N ASP A 343 -17.63 15.76 -12.63
CA ASP A 343 -16.98 16.15 -13.89
C ASP A 343 -15.57 16.76 -13.64
N GLU A 344 -15.40 17.51 -12.54
CA GLU A 344 -14.13 18.14 -12.20
C GLU A 344 -13.05 17.10 -11.80
N VAL A 345 -13.42 15.98 -11.18
CA VAL A 345 -12.49 14.88 -10.86
C VAL A 345 -12.06 14.18 -12.15
N VAL A 346 -13.00 13.93 -13.05
CA VAL A 346 -12.72 13.35 -14.38
C VAL A 346 -11.79 14.27 -15.16
N GLU A 347 -12.09 15.57 -15.24
CA GLU A 347 -11.25 16.58 -15.91
C GLU A 347 -9.84 16.63 -15.33
N LEU A 348 -9.69 16.55 -14.00
CA LEU A 348 -8.38 16.51 -13.35
C LEU A 348 -7.58 15.29 -13.79
N LYS A 349 -8.19 14.10 -13.78
CA LYS A 349 -7.55 12.83 -14.18
C LYS A 349 -7.11 12.87 -15.64
N GLU A 350 -8.01 13.33 -16.54
CA GLU A 350 -7.72 13.45 -17.98
C GLU A 350 -6.62 14.47 -18.26
N SER A 351 -6.68 15.66 -17.61
CA SER A 351 -5.66 16.70 -17.72
C SER A 351 -4.29 16.23 -17.24
N ALA A 352 -4.24 15.36 -16.23
CA ALA A 352 -3.01 14.72 -15.74
C ALA A 352 -2.55 13.55 -16.65
N GLY A 353 -3.43 13.03 -17.51
CA GLY A 353 -3.16 11.89 -18.40
C GLY A 353 -3.10 10.54 -17.69
N PHE A 354 -3.69 10.41 -16.51
CA PHE A 354 -3.62 9.21 -15.69
C PHE A 354 -4.72 8.21 -16.05
N PRO A 355 -4.41 6.90 -16.17
CA PRO A 355 -5.43 5.87 -16.23
C PRO A 355 -6.21 5.80 -14.90
N GLY A 356 -7.53 5.63 -15.01
CA GLY A 356 -8.40 5.30 -13.90
C GLY A 356 -8.53 3.78 -13.68
N MET A 357 -9.32 3.41 -12.68
CA MET A 357 -9.54 2.01 -12.30
C MET A 357 -10.97 1.57 -12.62
N LYS A 358 -11.11 0.32 -13.06
CA LYS A 358 -12.41 -0.33 -13.26
C LYS A 358 -12.46 -1.66 -12.52
N ILE A 359 -13.47 -1.84 -11.67
CA ILE A 359 -13.64 -3.01 -10.80
C ILE A 359 -14.85 -3.82 -11.30
N LEU A 360 -14.62 -5.02 -11.81
CA LEU A 360 -15.68 -5.84 -12.39
C LEU A 360 -16.79 -6.21 -11.39
N GLN A 361 -16.47 -6.32 -10.10
CA GLN A 361 -17.48 -6.59 -9.07
C GLN A 361 -18.52 -5.47 -8.93
N PHE A 362 -18.26 -4.25 -9.45
CA PHE A 362 -19.20 -3.13 -9.43
C PHE A 362 -20.04 -3.01 -10.72
N ALA A 363 -19.85 -3.93 -11.67
CA ALA A 363 -20.46 -3.84 -12.99
C ALA A 363 -21.91 -4.32 -13.07
N PHE A 364 -22.38 -5.12 -12.10
CA PHE A 364 -23.62 -5.89 -12.24
C PHE A 364 -24.74 -5.31 -11.36
N ASP A 365 -25.34 -4.24 -11.83
CA ASP A 365 -26.44 -3.51 -11.18
C ASP A 365 -27.68 -3.33 -12.10
N GLN A 366 -27.74 -4.10 -13.19
CA GLN A 366 -28.78 -4.08 -14.22
C GLN A 366 -28.80 -2.80 -15.08
N ASP A 367 -27.80 -1.94 -14.96
CA ASP A 367 -27.64 -0.78 -15.83
C ASP A 367 -26.65 -1.10 -16.98
N PRO A 368 -27.08 -1.18 -18.24
CA PRO A 368 -26.20 -1.45 -19.37
C PRO A 368 -25.20 -0.30 -19.65
N GLU A 369 -25.44 0.88 -19.09
CA GLU A 369 -24.55 2.05 -19.19
C GLU A 369 -23.55 2.12 -18.02
N ASN A 370 -23.60 1.15 -17.07
CA ASN A 370 -22.66 1.09 -15.96
C ASN A 370 -21.22 1.15 -16.46
N GLU A 371 -20.47 2.13 -15.98
CA GLU A 371 -19.08 2.40 -16.40
C GLU A 371 -18.08 1.26 -16.08
N TYR A 372 -18.46 0.32 -15.20
CA TYR A 372 -17.64 -0.84 -14.85
C TYR A 372 -17.91 -2.05 -15.77
N LEU A 373 -18.85 -1.97 -16.71
CA LEU A 373 -19.05 -2.98 -17.74
C LEU A 373 -17.99 -2.84 -18.84
N PRO A 374 -17.28 -3.91 -19.22
CA PRO A 374 -16.16 -3.83 -20.16
C PRO A 374 -16.48 -3.28 -21.56
N HIS A 375 -17.72 -3.30 -22.00
CA HIS A 375 -18.12 -2.69 -23.26
C HIS A 375 -18.23 -1.15 -23.19
N ASN A 376 -18.19 -0.57 -21.98
CA ASN A 376 -18.16 0.88 -21.74
C ASN A 376 -16.75 1.38 -21.40
N PHE A 377 -15.70 0.53 -21.43
CA PHE A 377 -14.35 0.94 -21.08
C PHE A 377 -13.67 1.77 -22.17
N GLU A 378 -12.80 2.67 -21.71
CA GLU A 378 -11.76 3.29 -22.51
C GLU A 378 -10.44 2.50 -22.40
N ASN A 379 -9.52 2.72 -23.35
CA ASN A 379 -8.24 2.01 -23.38
C ASN A 379 -7.34 2.41 -22.20
N ASN A 380 -7.28 3.72 -21.89
CA ASN A 380 -6.44 4.25 -20.80
C ASN A 380 -7.04 3.91 -19.42
N THR A 381 -7.11 2.62 -19.11
CA THR A 381 -7.80 2.08 -17.93
C THR A 381 -7.04 0.89 -17.37
N VAL A 382 -7.09 0.72 -16.05
CA VAL A 382 -6.64 -0.47 -15.33
C VAL A 382 -7.87 -1.23 -14.83
N VAL A 383 -8.10 -2.43 -15.33
CA VAL A 383 -9.22 -3.28 -14.91
C VAL A 383 -8.79 -4.30 -13.88
N TYR A 384 -9.65 -4.53 -12.90
CA TYR A 384 -9.53 -5.52 -11.82
C TYR A 384 -10.76 -6.42 -11.78
N THR A 385 -10.61 -7.66 -11.36
CA THR A 385 -11.76 -8.46 -10.91
C THR A 385 -12.32 -7.91 -9.61
N GLY A 386 -11.46 -7.59 -8.66
CA GLY A 386 -11.66 -6.90 -7.40
C GLY A 386 -10.32 -6.36 -6.91
N THR A 387 -10.32 -5.47 -5.90
CA THR A 387 -9.12 -4.96 -5.21
C THR A 387 -8.96 -5.64 -3.85
N HIS A 388 -8.01 -5.17 -3.04
CA HIS A 388 -7.83 -5.62 -1.66
C HIS A 388 -9.00 -5.24 -0.73
N ASP A 389 -9.80 -4.23 -1.07
CA ASP A 389 -10.98 -3.79 -0.31
C ASP A 389 -12.24 -4.59 -0.65
N ASN A 390 -12.24 -5.23 -1.82
CA ASN A 390 -13.32 -6.10 -2.23
C ASN A 390 -13.21 -7.48 -1.57
N ASP A 391 -14.30 -8.22 -1.61
CA ASP A 391 -14.26 -9.65 -1.32
C ASP A 391 -13.54 -10.40 -2.46
N THR A 392 -13.10 -11.64 -2.24
CA THR A 392 -12.66 -12.48 -3.35
C THR A 392 -13.81 -12.64 -4.35
N THR A 393 -13.51 -12.76 -5.63
CA THR A 393 -14.56 -12.89 -6.66
C THR A 393 -15.47 -14.11 -6.41
N ASN A 394 -14.91 -15.19 -5.87
CA ASN A 394 -15.67 -16.36 -5.45
C ASN A 394 -16.69 -16.02 -4.35
N SER A 395 -16.22 -15.44 -3.25
CA SER A 395 -17.09 -15.10 -2.12
C SER A 395 -18.10 -14.00 -2.48
N TRP A 396 -17.68 -12.99 -3.23
CA TRP A 396 -18.58 -11.94 -3.75
C TRP A 396 -19.75 -12.55 -4.52
N TYR A 397 -19.50 -13.43 -5.49
CA TYR A 397 -20.55 -14.05 -6.30
C TYR A 397 -21.54 -14.84 -5.45
N PHE A 398 -21.06 -15.64 -4.49
CA PHE A 398 -21.99 -16.46 -3.68
C PHE A 398 -22.83 -15.64 -2.71
N LYS A 399 -22.45 -14.40 -2.40
CA LYS A 399 -23.23 -13.46 -1.57
C LYS A 399 -24.30 -12.66 -2.35
N LEU A 400 -24.25 -12.66 -3.68
CA LEU A 400 -25.23 -12.01 -4.53
C LEU A 400 -26.62 -12.63 -4.39
N THR A 401 -27.65 -11.85 -4.66
CA THR A 401 -29.04 -12.34 -4.81
C THR A 401 -29.16 -13.22 -6.06
N ASP A 402 -30.22 -14.00 -6.16
CA ASP A 402 -30.46 -14.84 -7.35
C ASP A 402 -30.61 -14.02 -8.63
N ALA A 403 -31.17 -12.81 -8.54
CA ALA A 403 -31.32 -11.90 -9.67
C ALA A 403 -29.94 -11.40 -10.17
N GLU A 404 -29.07 -10.93 -9.25
CA GLU A 404 -27.72 -10.50 -9.57
C GLU A 404 -26.87 -11.65 -10.11
N LYS A 405 -26.97 -12.86 -9.52
CA LYS A 405 -26.32 -14.06 -10.06
C LYS A 405 -26.79 -14.38 -11.48
N GLY A 406 -28.10 -14.18 -11.75
CA GLY A 406 -28.66 -14.33 -13.09
C GLY A 406 -28.00 -13.40 -14.10
N GLU A 407 -27.90 -12.12 -13.77
CA GLU A 407 -27.25 -11.11 -14.60
C GLU A 407 -25.78 -11.45 -14.87
N VAL A 408 -25.00 -11.79 -13.84
CA VAL A 408 -23.61 -12.20 -13.99
C VAL A 408 -23.47 -13.41 -14.93
N ARG A 409 -24.31 -14.44 -14.76
CA ARG A 409 -24.29 -15.62 -15.63
C ARG A 409 -24.64 -15.27 -17.09
N ASP A 410 -25.64 -14.47 -17.31
CA ASP A 410 -26.08 -14.06 -18.64
C ASP A 410 -25.00 -13.22 -19.33
N TYR A 411 -24.43 -12.23 -18.64
CA TYR A 411 -23.37 -11.39 -19.19
C TYR A 411 -22.09 -12.20 -19.53
N LEU A 412 -21.71 -13.11 -18.64
CA LEU A 412 -20.55 -13.98 -18.84
C LEU A 412 -20.83 -15.15 -19.82
N ASN A 413 -22.09 -15.40 -20.15
CA ASN A 413 -22.56 -16.58 -20.91
C ASN A 413 -22.10 -17.91 -20.24
N VAL A 414 -22.37 -18.05 -18.95
CA VAL A 414 -21.96 -19.19 -18.12
C VAL A 414 -23.19 -19.84 -17.52
N SER A 415 -23.31 -21.16 -17.61
CA SER A 415 -24.41 -21.96 -17.04
C SER A 415 -24.06 -22.70 -15.76
N ASP A 416 -22.77 -22.78 -15.42
CA ASP A 416 -22.24 -23.46 -14.23
C ASP A 416 -21.44 -22.49 -13.37
N ASP A 417 -21.88 -22.29 -12.15
CA ASP A 417 -21.32 -21.33 -11.19
C ASP A 417 -19.84 -21.60 -10.87
N SER A 418 -19.36 -22.84 -11.06
CA SER A 418 -17.95 -23.20 -10.87
C SER A 418 -16.97 -22.47 -11.81
N TYR A 419 -17.49 -21.93 -12.95
CA TYR A 419 -16.69 -21.21 -13.94
C TYR A 419 -16.74 -19.67 -13.77
N ILE A 420 -17.46 -19.15 -12.79
CA ILE A 420 -17.68 -17.69 -12.64
C ILE A 420 -16.35 -16.95 -12.45
N VAL A 421 -15.52 -17.35 -11.49
CA VAL A 421 -14.22 -16.69 -11.22
C VAL A 421 -13.31 -16.73 -12.45
N TYR A 422 -13.22 -17.88 -13.08
CA TYR A 422 -12.44 -18.06 -14.31
C TYR A 422 -12.96 -17.15 -15.45
N SER A 423 -14.28 -17.02 -15.58
CA SER A 423 -14.91 -16.18 -16.60
C SER A 423 -14.76 -14.69 -16.31
N MET A 424 -14.78 -14.28 -15.03
CA MET A 424 -14.46 -12.91 -14.61
C MET A 424 -13.01 -12.54 -14.94
N ILE A 425 -12.05 -13.43 -14.65
CA ILE A 425 -10.64 -13.25 -15.04
C ILE A 425 -10.54 -13.07 -16.56
N ARG A 426 -11.19 -13.93 -17.34
CA ARG A 426 -11.22 -13.82 -18.79
C ARG A 426 -11.86 -12.52 -19.26
N LEU A 427 -12.92 -12.07 -18.59
CA LEU A 427 -13.59 -10.80 -18.89
C LEU A 427 -12.61 -9.63 -18.72
N ALA A 428 -11.87 -9.57 -17.61
CA ALA A 428 -10.82 -8.58 -17.39
C ALA A 428 -9.75 -8.62 -18.49
N LEU A 429 -9.20 -9.81 -18.76
CA LEU A 429 -8.11 -9.98 -19.73
C LEU A 429 -8.53 -9.67 -21.19
N ARG A 430 -9.77 -9.96 -21.59
CA ARG A 430 -10.27 -9.68 -22.96
C ARG A 430 -10.72 -8.24 -23.17
N SER A 431 -10.93 -7.45 -22.10
CA SER A 431 -11.40 -6.05 -22.18
C SER A 431 -10.44 -5.18 -23.01
N VAL A 432 -10.88 -3.99 -23.41
CA VAL A 432 -10.05 -3.01 -24.13
C VAL A 432 -9.05 -2.27 -23.22
N ALA A 433 -9.18 -2.38 -21.91
CA ALA A 433 -8.28 -1.75 -20.94
C ALA A 433 -6.81 -2.06 -21.25
N ASP A 434 -5.93 -1.08 -21.17
CA ASP A 434 -4.49 -1.26 -21.42
C ASP A 434 -3.83 -2.16 -20.36
N THR A 435 -4.33 -2.14 -19.14
CA THR A 435 -3.80 -2.93 -18.02
C THR A 435 -4.90 -3.77 -17.38
N ALA A 436 -4.61 -5.04 -17.08
CA ALA A 436 -5.47 -5.91 -16.28
C ALA A 436 -4.69 -6.47 -15.09
N ILE A 437 -5.17 -6.25 -13.88
CA ILE A 437 -4.58 -6.73 -12.63
C ILE A 437 -5.57 -7.67 -11.94
N ILE A 438 -5.11 -8.89 -11.64
CA ILE A 438 -5.95 -9.90 -11.00
C ILE A 438 -5.36 -10.22 -9.62
N PRO A 439 -6.17 -10.19 -8.54
CA PRO A 439 -5.76 -10.67 -7.23
C PRO A 439 -5.34 -12.14 -7.31
N MET A 440 -4.26 -12.51 -6.62
CA MET A 440 -3.78 -13.89 -6.58
C MET A 440 -4.86 -14.85 -6.07
N GLN A 441 -5.70 -14.38 -5.16
CA GLN A 441 -6.83 -15.14 -4.60
C GLN A 441 -7.82 -15.59 -5.67
N ASP A 442 -8.05 -14.76 -6.68
CA ASP A 442 -8.98 -15.09 -7.77
C ASP A 442 -8.38 -16.12 -8.73
N TYR A 443 -7.07 -16.04 -9.04
CA TYR A 443 -6.40 -17.11 -9.79
C TYR A 443 -6.44 -18.46 -9.06
N LEU A 444 -6.44 -18.43 -7.73
CA LEU A 444 -6.55 -19.63 -6.89
C LEU A 444 -8.01 -20.01 -6.59
N ASN A 445 -8.99 -19.23 -7.04
CA ASN A 445 -10.42 -19.42 -6.78
C ASN A 445 -10.75 -19.56 -5.28
N LEU A 446 -10.13 -18.73 -4.43
CA LEU A 446 -10.29 -18.77 -2.98
C LEU A 446 -11.57 -18.05 -2.52
N GLY A 447 -12.15 -18.55 -1.42
CA GLY A 447 -13.32 -17.98 -0.78
C GLY A 447 -12.98 -16.86 0.23
N GLU A 448 -13.97 -16.50 1.05
CA GLU A 448 -13.94 -15.37 1.99
C GLU A 448 -12.74 -15.37 2.95
N PHE A 449 -12.25 -16.53 3.36
CA PHE A 449 -11.11 -16.64 4.29
C PHE A 449 -9.82 -15.98 3.74
N ALA A 450 -9.74 -15.81 2.43
CA ALA A 450 -8.61 -15.19 1.74
C ALA A 450 -8.81 -13.68 1.48
N ARG A 451 -9.90 -13.09 1.95
CA ARG A 451 -10.13 -11.65 1.86
C ARG A 451 -9.05 -10.90 2.63
N ILE A 452 -8.46 -9.88 2.02
CA ILE A 452 -7.37 -9.09 2.60
C ILE A 452 -7.89 -8.05 3.57
N ASN A 453 -8.86 -7.23 3.12
CA ASN A 453 -9.39 -6.12 3.89
C ASN A 453 -10.91 -6.04 3.80
N THR A 454 -11.52 -5.73 4.93
CA THR A 454 -12.93 -5.33 5.00
C THR A 454 -12.96 -3.90 5.52
N PRO A 455 -13.22 -2.89 4.65
CA PRO A 455 -13.28 -1.50 5.07
C PRO A 455 -14.22 -1.28 6.24
N GLY A 456 -13.81 -0.43 7.20
CA GLY A 456 -14.59 -0.15 8.40
C GLY A 456 -14.40 -1.14 9.56
N LEU A 457 -13.71 -2.27 9.38
CA LEU A 457 -13.33 -3.16 10.47
C LEU A 457 -11.94 -2.81 11.03
N ALA A 458 -11.85 -2.68 12.35
CA ALA A 458 -10.61 -2.28 13.04
C ALA A 458 -9.62 -3.45 13.24
N SER A 459 -10.02 -4.70 12.98
CA SER A 459 -9.18 -5.90 13.21
C SER A 459 -9.60 -7.04 12.28
N GLY A 460 -8.72 -8.04 12.15
CA GLY A 460 -8.97 -9.21 11.29
C GLY A 460 -8.59 -9.01 9.84
N ASN A 461 -8.06 -7.85 9.47
CA ASN A 461 -7.60 -7.51 8.13
C ASN A 461 -6.10 -7.78 7.95
N TRP A 462 -5.62 -7.83 6.71
CA TRP A 462 -4.21 -7.90 6.30
C TRP A 462 -3.49 -9.17 6.72
N GLN A 463 -4.23 -10.24 7.06
CA GLN A 463 -3.68 -11.45 7.65
C GLN A 463 -3.45 -12.57 6.65
N TRP A 464 -4.17 -12.62 5.53
CA TRP A 464 -4.11 -13.73 4.61
C TRP A 464 -2.71 -13.93 4.03
N ARG A 465 -2.29 -15.21 3.94
CA ARG A 465 -1.04 -15.66 3.34
C ARG A 465 -1.27 -16.76 2.33
N LEU A 466 -0.43 -16.75 1.32
CA LEU A 466 -0.36 -17.76 0.28
C LEU A 466 0.21 -19.06 0.83
N ASN A 467 -0.41 -20.17 0.48
CA ASN A 467 0.14 -21.51 0.77
C ASN A 467 1.41 -21.75 -0.09
N GLU A 468 2.44 -22.37 0.48
CA GLU A 468 3.72 -22.61 -0.19
C GLU A 468 3.61 -23.43 -1.48
N TRP A 469 2.57 -24.28 -1.61
CA TRP A 469 2.32 -25.13 -2.78
C TRP A 469 1.47 -24.46 -3.86
N ALA A 470 0.95 -23.27 -3.62
CA ALA A 470 0.03 -22.59 -4.54
C ALA A 470 0.72 -22.14 -5.84
N LEU A 471 1.98 -21.70 -5.76
CA LEU A 471 2.75 -21.22 -6.90
C LEU A 471 3.39 -22.37 -7.69
N ASN A 472 2.58 -23.22 -8.29
CA ASN A 472 3.05 -24.37 -9.06
C ASN A 472 3.08 -24.09 -10.58
N ASP A 473 3.75 -24.98 -11.32
CA ASP A 473 3.96 -24.83 -12.76
C ASP A 473 2.65 -24.95 -13.56
N ASP A 474 1.68 -25.75 -13.12
CA ASP A 474 0.38 -25.91 -13.80
C ASP A 474 -0.42 -24.59 -13.72
N LEU A 475 -0.46 -23.96 -12.56
CA LEU A 475 -1.09 -22.64 -12.41
C LEU A 475 -0.40 -21.59 -13.28
N ALA A 476 0.95 -21.58 -13.25
CA ALA A 476 1.72 -20.65 -14.09
C ALA A 476 1.42 -20.84 -15.58
N ALA A 477 1.34 -22.09 -16.04
CA ALA A 477 1.01 -22.42 -17.44
C ALA A 477 -0.42 -21.99 -17.82
N ASN A 478 -1.39 -22.19 -16.93
CA ASN A 478 -2.78 -21.77 -17.14
C ASN A 478 -2.90 -20.25 -17.25
N ILE A 479 -2.24 -19.50 -16.36
CA ILE A 479 -2.22 -18.05 -16.40
C ILE A 479 -1.50 -17.55 -17.65
N ALA A 480 -0.36 -18.13 -18.00
CA ALA A 480 0.39 -17.81 -19.23
C ALA A 480 -0.48 -17.98 -20.47
N HIS A 481 -1.19 -19.11 -20.58
CA HIS A 481 -2.10 -19.39 -21.68
C HIS A 481 -3.19 -18.31 -21.84
N LEU A 482 -3.83 -17.90 -20.75
CA LEU A 482 -4.83 -16.82 -20.77
C LEU A 482 -4.20 -15.48 -21.19
N THR A 483 -3.02 -15.18 -20.66
CA THR A 483 -2.29 -13.94 -20.98
C THR A 483 -1.96 -13.85 -22.46
N GLU A 484 -1.52 -14.98 -23.07
CA GLU A 484 -1.20 -15.07 -24.49
C GLU A 484 -2.43 -14.95 -25.38
N ILE A 485 -3.52 -15.68 -25.08
CA ILE A 485 -4.77 -15.63 -25.85
C ILE A 485 -5.27 -14.19 -26.00
N TYR A 486 -5.15 -13.39 -24.93
CA TYR A 486 -5.64 -12.01 -24.93
C TYR A 486 -4.58 -10.96 -25.25
N GLY A 487 -3.34 -11.37 -25.63
CA GLY A 487 -2.27 -10.49 -26.10
C GLY A 487 -1.83 -9.49 -25.04
N ARG A 488 -1.58 -9.95 -23.78
CA ARG A 488 -1.17 -9.12 -22.65
C ARG A 488 0.23 -9.46 -22.12
N ASN A 489 1.03 -10.15 -22.90
CA ASN A 489 2.38 -10.63 -22.56
C ASN A 489 3.51 -9.74 -23.07
#